data_f112e591aea97c4b623c22f2c4fc8b05
#
_entry.id   f112e591aea97c4b623c22f2c4fc8b05
#
_cell.length_a   1.000
_cell.length_b   1.000
_cell.length_c   1.000
_cell.angle_alpha   90.00
_cell.angle_beta   90.00
_cell.angle_gamma   90.00
#
_symmetry.space_group_name_H-M   'P 1'
#
loop_
_entity.id
_entity.type
_entity.pdbx_description
1 polymer ?
#
loop_
_entity_poly.entity_id
_entity_poly.type
_entity_poly.pdbx_seq_one_letter_code
_entity_poly.pdbx_strand_id
1 'polypeptide(L)'
;HTAIYDAWAAFDPAALRIAEDGFGAENDNGALDAEILTAGLAGDAAAQAEAMSYAGYTVLTDLFPNQQALFDSILVGRYGLVLPDDATGLAAEVGIDAGQDLLAQRATDGANQGNLYADTTGYAPVNPSPLQINYITRWTPESVPIDPEDGAPEQSFLTPHWGEVAGFALDREGPLLQLEKALEDPAIQAKYGTVSDLDAAPEPFFTDAFAGSTLDVAAKTITTAAASAVGPAGTDLPVSKDLIGTVINPDFITQAEIVLEYSASLGDPLNASPNVRAPSGDAGKISSEFYEDAVGTGFPPGTWMTNAEYVSARDALTQDDEVLLFLAVGNAVFDAGVATWEAKTEYDYVRPVRAIRDLSELELIGEFGTDYKGEEGQVVRAYIPEIGETGWVLGTEWDSYQTPGGDPSPPFAEYTSGHSAFSAAGAAALRAFTGSDDFGGSVFFPQGSTLFEPGVTPEDDLTIEWETFTEAADAAGLSRLFGGIHFEEGDFNGRALGDYVGTNAFDAAHAYFDGMAMV
;
A
#
# COMPACT_ATOMS: atom_id res chain seq x y z
N HIS A 1 -10.21 15.30 -4.78
CA HIS A 1 -10.84 15.98 -3.61
C HIS A 1 -10.20 17.33 -3.33
N THR A 2 -8.88 17.52 -3.53
CA THR A 2 -8.20 18.82 -3.32
C THR A 2 -8.84 19.95 -4.16
N ALA A 3 -9.10 19.74 -5.46
CA ALA A 3 -9.78 20.75 -6.27
C ALA A 3 -11.22 21.03 -5.81
N ILE A 4 -11.92 20.00 -5.33
CA ILE A 4 -13.29 20.15 -4.76
C ILE A 4 -13.22 21.01 -3.49
N TYR A 5 -12.22 20.75 -2.64
CA TYR A 5 -11.98 21.57 -1.46
C TYR A 5 -11.64 23.02 -1.82
N ASP A 6 -10.73 23.26 -2.77
CA ASP A 6 -10.35 24.60 -3.18
C ASP A 6 -11.51 25.39 -3.76
N ALA A 7 -12.39 24.73 -4.53
CA ALA A 7 -13.62 25.32 -5.03
C ALA A 7 -14.62 25.66 -3.91
N TRP A 8 -14.72 24.85 -2.84
CA TRP A 8 -15.52 25.13 -1.65
C TRP A 8 -14.90 26.28 -0.84
N ALA A 9 -13.58 26.22 -0.58
CA ALA A 9 -12.84 27.17 0.23
C ALA A 9 -12.91 28.61 -0.32
N ALA A 10 -13.03 28.79 -1.63
CA ALA A 10 -13.22 30.09 -2.25
C ALA A 10 -14.46 30.85 -1.75
N PHE A 11 -15.50 30.14 -1.26
CA PHE A 11 -16.71 30.71 -0.70
C PHE A 11 -16.70 30.78 0.82
N ASP A 12 -15.70 30.20 1.48
CA ASP A 12 -15.59 30.23 2.94
C ASP A 12 -14.68 31.37 3.39
N PRO A 13 -15.12 32.19 4.37
CA PRO A 13 -14.33 33.36 4.78
C PRO A 13 -13.10 33.04 5.63
N ALA A 14 -12.94 31.79 6.08
CA ALA A 14 -11.85 31.35 6.95
C ALA A 14 -10.88 30.39 6.24
N ALA A 15 -11.39 29.47 5.44
CA ALA A 15 -10.61 28.42 4.80
C ALA A 15 -9.58 28.96 3.82
N LEU A 16 -8.43 28.28 3.74
CA LEU A 16 -7.34 28.60 2.81
C LEU A 16 -7.37 27.61 1.63
N ARG A 17 -7.15 28.10 0.41
CA ARG A 17 -7.03 27.25 -0.78
C ARG A 17 -5.62 26.62 -0.84
N ILE A 18 -5.52 25.45 -1.42
CA ILE A 18 -4.28 24.66 -1.48
C ILE A 18 -3.50 24.94 -2.78
N ALA A 19 -4.19 24.97 -3.91
CA ALA A 19 -3.53 25.02 -5.23
C ALA A 19 -3.08 26.41 -5.67
N GLU A 20 -3.67 27.51 -5.20
CA GLU A 20 -3.33 28.86 -5.66
C GLU A 20 -1.93 29.32 -5.26
N ASP A 21 -1.42 28.88 -4.09
CA ASP A 21 -0.18 29.41 -3.52
C ASP A 21 0.98 28.42 -3.51
N GLY A 22 0.78 27.20 -4.00
CA GLY A 22 1.74 26.11 -3.85
C GLY A 22 1.89 25.69 -2.37
N PHE A 23 2.48 24.55 -2.10
CA PHE A 23 2.75 24.10 -0.75
C PHE A 23 3.66 25.09 0.01
N GLY A 24 3.08 25.91 0.90
CA GLY A 24 3.81 26.81 1.81
C GLY A 24 3.95 28.26 1.38
N ALA A 25 3.20 28.77 0.39
CA ALA A 25 3.16 30.19 0.07
C ALA A 25 2.12 30.95 0.91
N GLU A 26 2.32 32.28 1.12
CA GLU A 26 1.33 33.12 1.81
C GLU A 26 0.07 33.28 0.93
N ASN A 27 -1.08 32.93 1.48
CA ASN A 27 -2.36 33.05 0.79
C ASN A 27 -2.64 34.52 0.41
N ASP A 28 -2.56 34.80 -0.85
CA ASP A 28 -3.23 35.95 -1.44
C ASP A 28 -4.56 35.44 -2.03
N ASN A 29 -5.59 35.32 -1.17
CA ASN A 29 -6.96 35.01 -1.59
C ASN A 29 -7.37 36.08 -2.61
N GLY A 30 -7.12 35.79 -3.88
CA GLY A 30 -7.03 36.77 -4.95
C GLY A 30 -8.36 37.42 -5.36
N ALA A 31 -8.40 37.93 -6.57
CA ALA A 31 -9.51 38.72 -7.12
C ALA A 31 -10.88 37.99 -7.08
N LEU A 32 -10.89 36.64 -7.12
CA LEU A 32 -12.13 35.84 -7.06
C LEU A 32 -12.83 35.94 -5.73
N ASP A 33 -12.12 35.90 -4.60
CA ASP A 33 -12.73 36.02 -3.27
C ASP A 33 -13.39 37.41 -3.09
N ALA A 34 -12.75 38.47 -3.62
CA ALA A 34 -13.32 39.80 -3.60
C ALA A 34 -14.60 39.89 -4.47
N GLU A 35 -14.67 39.16 -5.58
CA GLU A 35 -15.85 39.08 -6.45
C GLU A 35 -16.97 38.26 -5.78
N ILE A 36 -16.64 37.14 -5.13
CA ILE A 36 -17.57 36.32 -4.34
C ILE A 36 -18.21 37.13 -3.21
N LEU A 37 -17.38 37.87 -2.46
CA LEU A 37 -17.86 38.76 -1.40
C LEU A 37 -18.77 39.86 -1.94
N THR A 38 -18.39 40.45 -3.08
CA THR A 38 -19.17 41.51 -3.74
C THR A 38 -20.49 40.99 -4.30
N ALA A 39 -20.50 39.76 -4.81
CA ALA A 39 -21.70 39.07 -5.28
C ALA A 39 -22.61 38.60 -4.13
N GLY A 40 -22.12 38.61 -2.88
CA GLY A 40 -22.86 38.14 -1.71
C GLY A 40 -23.01 36.63 -1.67
N LEU A 41 -22.06 35.90 -2.22
CA LEU A 41 -22.05 34.43 -2.31
C LEU A 41 -21.20 33.77 -1.19
N ALA A 42 -20.57 34.55 -0.31
CA ALA A 42 -19.84 34.00 0.82
C ALA A 42 -20.72 33.11 1.70
N GLY A 43 -20.35 31.85 1.88
CA GLY A 43 -21.11 30.85 2.61
C GLY A 43 -22.41 30.39 1.91
N ASP A 44 -22.58 30.67 0.62
CA ASP A 44 -23.72 30.18 -0.15
C ASP A 44 -23.53 28.70 -0.54
N ALA A 45 -24.21 27.79 0.15
CA ALA A 45 -24.10 26.36 -0.05
C ALA A 45 -24.45 25.88 -1.47
N ALA A 46 -25.32 26.60 -2.18
CA ALA A 46 -25.69 26.25 -3.56
C ALA A 46 -24.57 26.64 -4.53
N ALA A 47 -23.97 27.81 -4.35
CA ALA A 47 -22.80 28.24 -5.12
C ALA A 47 -21.58 27.33 -4.85
N GLN A 48 -21.35 26.96 -3.59
CA GLN A 48 -20.33 25.98 -3.22
C GLN A 48 -20.55 24.64 -3.92
N ALA A 49 -21.74 24.07 -3.86
CA ALA A 49 -22.07 22.78 -4.48
C ALA A 49 -21.90 22.81 -6.02
N GLU A 50 -22.25 23.93 -6.67
CA GLU A 50 -22.04 24.15 -8.10
C GLU A 50 -20.54 24.20 -8.43
N ALA A 51 -19.76 25.00 -7.71
CA ALA A 51 -18.30 25.11 -7.90
C ALA A 51 -17.57 23.77 -7.68
N MET A 52 -17.87 23.07 -6.60
CA MET A 52 -17.34 21.73 -6.29
C MET A 52 -17.62 20.74 -7.43
N SER A 53 -18.84 20.79 -8.01
CA SER A 53 -19.21 19.92 -9.13
C SER A 53 -18.39 20.18 -10.38
N TYR A 54 -18.13 21.43 -10.71
CA TYR A 54 -17.28 21.80 -11.84
C TYR A 54 -15.80 21.48 -11.59
N ALA A 55 -15.29 21.67 -10.38
CA ALA A 55 -13.92 21.30 -10.02
C ALA A 55 -13.69 19.78 -10.17
N GLY A 56 -14.58 18.97 -9.60
CA GLY A 56 -14.53 17.52 -9.77
C GLY A 56 -14.63 17.09 -11.24
N TYR A 57 -15.55 17.66 -12.00
CA TYR A 57 -15.70 17.38 -13.43
C TYR A 57 -14.43 17.72 -14.21
N THR A 58 -13.84 18.90 -13.99
CA THR A 58 -12.63 19.37 -14.70
C THR A 58 -11.46 18.41 -14.48
N VAL A 59 -11.21 18.01 -13.23
CA VAL A 59 -10.12 17.08 -12.91
C VAL A 59 -10.38 15.69 -13.47
N LEU A 60 -11.60 15.16 -13.31
CA LEU A 60 -11.93 13.80 -13.75
C LEU A 60 -11.90 13.65 -15.28
N THR A 61 -12.32 14.65 -16.03
CA THR A 61 -12.29 14.60 -17.50
C THR A 61 -10.89 14.71 -18.07
N ASP A 62 -9.97 15.42 -17.39
CA ASP A 62 -8.56 15.46 -17.75
C ASP A 62 -7.87 14.12 -17.45
N LEU A 63 -8.07 13.57 -16.25
CA LEU A 63 -7.44 12.32 -15.82
C LEU A 63 -7.98 11.08 -16.55
N PHE A 64 -9.28 11.08 -16.88
CA PHE A 64 -9.98 9.94 -17.48
C PHE A 64 -10.77 10.32 -18.72
N PRO A 65 -10.12 10.81 -19.80
CA PRO A 65 -10.80 11.32 -20.98
C PRO A 65 -11.69 10.27 -21.68
N ASN A 66 -11.36 8.99 -21.54
CA ASN A 66 -12.17 7.89 -22.07
C ASN A 66 -13.52 7.72 -21.34
N GLN A 67 -13.70 8.34 -20.15
CA GLN A 67 -14.92 8.29 -19.36
C GLN A 67 -15.73 9.60 -19.43
N GLN A 68 -15.36 10.55 -20.27
CA GLN A 68 -16.01 11.85 -20.38
C GLN A 68 -17.53 11.75 -20.47
N ALA A 69 -18.06 10.85 -21.29
CA ALA A 69 -19.51 10.66 -21.46
C ALA A 69 -20.22 10.28 -20.14
N LEU A 70 -19.54 9.55 -19.25
CA LEU A 70 -20.06 9.24 -17.91
C LEU A 70 -20.11 10.52 -17.06
N PHE A 71 -19.04 11.29 -17.05
CA PHE A 71 -18.96 12.53 -16.27
C PHE A 71 -19.95 13.57 -16.78
N ASP A 72 -20.14 13.70 -18.11
CA ASP A 72 -21.17 14.53 -18.71
C ASP A 72 -22.56 14.12 -18.21
N SER A 73 -22.86 12.83 -18.18
CA SER A 73 -24.16 12.33 -17.72
C SER A 73 -24.39 12.58 -16.22
N ILE A 74 -23.36 12.58 -15.41
CA ILE A 74 -23.44 12.90 -13.98
C ILE A 74 -23.65 14.40 -13.80
N LEU A 75 -22.83 15.24 -14.44
CA LEU A 75 -22.93 16.70 -14.31
C LEU A 75 -24.32 17.21 -14.74
N VAL A 76 -24.75 16.80 -15.93
CA VAL A 76 -26.01 17.28 -16.52
C VAL A 76 -27.22 16.51 -15.96
N GLY A 77 -27.16 15.19 -15.92
CA GLY A 77 -28.30 14.35 -15.58
C GLY A 77 -28.59 14.26 -14.07
N ARG A 78 -27.54 14.18 -13.25
CA ARG A 78 -27.70 14.03 -11.78
C ARG A 78 -27.71 15.38 -11.07
N TYR A 79 -26.80 16.30 -11.44
CA TYR A 79 -26.68 17.59 -10.78
C TYR A 79 -27.49 18.71 -11.48
N GLY A 80 -27.96 18.50 -12.73
CA GLY A 80 -28.76 19.46 -13.46
C GLY A 80 -27.99 20.69 -13.92
N LEU A 81 -26.64 20.58 -13.93
CA LEU A 81 -25.74 21.64 -14.42
C LEU A 81 -25.56 21.55 -15.93
N VAL A 82 -24.99 22.58 -16.55
CA VAL A 82 -24.63 22.56 -17.97
C VAL A 82 -23.16 22.16 -18.15
N LEU A 83 -22.74 21.80 -19.35
CA LEU A 83 -21.32 21.53 -19.61
C LEU A 83 -20.48 22.82 -19.47
N PRO A 84 -19.19 22.73 -19.13
CA PRO A 84 -18.32 23.91 -18.91
C PRO A 84 -18.35 24.96 -20.03
N ASP A 85 -18.39 24.56 -21.30
CA ASP A 85 -18.44 25.47 -22.44
C ASP A 85 -19.71 26.35 -22.48
N ASP A 86 -20.80 25.89 -21.89
CA ASP A 86 -22.08 26.59 -21.80
C ASP A 86 -22.32 27.19 -20.39
N ALA A 87 -21.42 26.94 -19.45
CA ALA A 87 -21.54 27.39 -18.08
C ALA A 87 -21.32 28.90 -17.97
N THR A 88 -22.15 29.57 -17.18
CA THR A 88 -22.06 30.99 -16.93
C THR A 88 -22.33 31.27 -15.46
N GLY A 89 -21.54 32.10 -14.86
CA GLY A 89 -21.71 32.49 -13.47
C GLY A 89 -20.44 32.22 -12.65
N LEU A 90 -20.32 32.94 -11.56
CA LEU A 90 -19.09 32.97 -10.76
C LEU A 90 -18.80 31.60 -10.11
N ALA A 91 -19.82 30.87 -9.69
CA ALA A 91 -19.61 29.55 -9.10
C ALA A 91 -19.02 28.53 -10.09
N ALA A 92 -19.51 28.53 -11.34
CA ALA A 92 -18.96 27.67 -12.38
C ALA A 92 -17.50 28.06 -12.73
N GLU A 93 -17.21 29.35 -12.82
CA GLU A 93 -15.86 29.88 -13.07
C GLU A 93 -14.89 29.44 -11.98
N VAL A 94 -15.22 29.67 -10.71
CA VAL A 94 -14.42 29.23 -9.55
C VAL A 94 -14.14 27.73 -9.57
N GLY A 95 -15.15 26.89 -9.86
CA GLY A 95 -14.96 25.45 -9.89
C GLY A 95 -14.05 24.97 -11.03
N ILE A 96 -14.23 25.56 -12.23
CA ILE A 96 -13.37 25.24 -13.39
C ILE A 96 -11.93 25.67 -13.10
N ASP A 97 -11.72 26.88 -12.58
CA ASP A 97 -10.39 27.41 -12.26
C ASP A 97 -9.70 26.57 -11.18
N ALA A 98 -10.38 26.22 -10.08
CA ALA A 98 -9.82 25.34 -9.04
C ALA A 98 -9.36 23.98 -9.60
N GLY A 99 -10.12 23.42 -10.54
CA GLY A 99 -9.73 22.18 -11.22
C GLY A 99 -8.49 22.37 -12.10
N GLN A 100 -8.43 23.47 -12.87
CA GLN A 100 -7.31 23.77 -13.75
C GLN A 100 -6.02 24.11 -12.98
N ASP A 101 -6.13 24.87 -11.89
CA ASP A 101 -5.01 25.25 -11.03
C ASP A 101 -4.36 24.01 -10.40
N LEU A 102 -5.18 23.10 -9.86
CA LEU A 102 -4.65 21.84 -9.35
C LEU A 102 -3.97 21.00 -10.43
N LEU A 103 -4.58 20.85 -11.61
CA LEU A 103 -3.97 20.12 -12.72
C LEU A 103 -2.65 20.76 -13.17
N ALA A 104 -2.57 22.08 -13.22
CA ALA A 104 -1.34 22.81 -13.55
C ALA A 104 -0.24 22.59 -12.50
N GLN A 105 -0.58 22.63 -11.21
CA GLN A 105 0.33 22.36 -10.11
C GLN A 105 0.84 20.92 -10.16
N ARG A 106 -0.06 19.93 -10.35
CA ARG A 106 0.28 18.52 -10.37
C ARG A 106 1.01 18.07 -11.64
N ALA A 107 0.97 18.87 -12.72
CA ALA A 107 1.68 18.56 -13.97
C ALA A 107 3.21 18.46 -13.82
N THR A 108 3.77 19.01 -12.74
CA THR A 108 5.23 19.03 -12.46
C THR A 108 5.60 18.43 -11.11
N ASP A 109 4.73 17.63 -10.52
CA ASP A 109 4.87 17.06 -9.18
C ASP A 109 5.80 15.86 -9.07
N GLY A 110 6.37 15.39 -10.18
CA GLY A 110 7.22 14.20 -10.25
C GLY A 110 6.53 12.94 -10.76
N ALA A 111 5.18 12.91 -10.82
CA ALA A 111 4.43 11.75 -11.33
C ALA A 111 4.62 11.46 -12.82
N ASN A 112 5.10 12.45 -13.60
CA ASN A 112 5.34 12.35 -15.04
C ASN A 112 4.07 11.95 -15.84
N GLN A 113 2.91 12.46 -15.43
CA GLN A 113 1.61 12.16 -16.03
C GLN A 113 1.59 12.41 -17.55
N GLY A 114 2.20 13.51 -18.01
CA GLY A 114 2.27 13.88 -19.43
C GLY A 114 2.98 12.85 -20.31
N ASN A 115 3.77 11.94 -19.73
CA ASN A 115 4.41 10.80 -20.39
C ASN A 115 3.86 9.46 -19.91
N LEU A 116 2.59 9.40 -19.56
CA LEU A 116 1.89 8.19 -19.11
C LEU A 116 2.57 7.53 -17.90
N TYR A 117 3.05 8.33 -16.95
CA TYR A 117 3.73 7.87 -15.73
C TYR A 117 4.98 7.01 -16.00
N ALA A 118 5.67 7.24 -17.11
CA ALA A 118 6.90 6.55 -17.43
C ALA A 118 7.97 6.85 -16.37
N ASP A 119 8.75 5.83 -16.01
CA ASP A 119 9.85 5.97 -15.04
C ASP A 119 10.84 7.07 -15.43
N THR A 120 11.22 7.89 -14.46
CA THR A 120 12.20 8.99 -14.59
C THR A 120 13.50 8.72 -13.85
N THR A 121 13.55 7.69 -13.00
CA THR A 121 14.72 7.37 -12.17
C THR A 121 15.78 6.56 -12.92
N GLY A 122 15.36 5.84 -13.95
CA GLY A 122 16.22 4.86 -14.64
C GLY A 122 16.45 3.60 -13.80
N TYR A 123 15.52 3.29 -12.90
CA TYR A 123 15.57 2.06 -12.10
C TYR A 123 15.78 0.82 -12.97
N ALA A 124 16.64 -0.07 -12.51
CA ALA A 124 16.82 -1.40 -13.08
C ALA A 124 17.00 -2.41 -11.94
N PRO A 125 16.28 -3.53 -11.95
CA PRO A 125 16.38 -4.52 -10.87
C PRO A 125 17.81 -5.07 -10.75
N VAL A 126 18.26 -5.22 -9.50
CA VAL A 126 19.58 -5.81 -9.19
C VAL A 126 19.64 -7.27 -9.61
N ASN A 127 18.52 -7.98 -9.45
CA ASN A 127 18.31 -9.32 -9.99
C ASN A 127 17.53 -9.16 -11.31
N PRO A 128 18.17 -9.37 -12.48
CA PRO A 128 17.52 -9.03 -13.75
C PRO A 128 16.44 -10.04 -14.19
N SER A 129 16.42 -11.23 -13.60
CA SER A 129 15.42 -12.27 -13.87
C SER A 129 15.41 -13.33 -12.76
N PRO A 130 14.37 -14.18 -12.67
CA PRO A 130 14.33 -15.27 -11.70
C PRO A 130 15.42 -16.35 -11.91
N LEU A 131 16.07 -16.34 -13.07
CA LEU A 131 17.18 -17.24 -13.39
C LEU A 131 18.57 -16.65 -13.05
N GLN A 132 18.63 -15.39 -12.63
CA GLN A 132 19.88 -14.71 -12.30
C GLN A 132 19.76 -13.93 -11.01
N ILE A 133 20.02 -14.58 -9.89
CA ILE A 133 19.97 -14.00 -8.55
C ILE A 133 21.38 -13.49 -8.19
N ASN A 134 21.56 -12.17 -8.23
CA ASN A 134 22.81 -11.52 -7.81
C ASN A 134 22.83 -11.26 -6.29
N TYR A 135 21.66 -10.95 -5.71
CA TYR A 135 21.51 -10.70 -4.27
C TYR A 135 20.17 -11.27 -3.78
N ILE A 136 20.23 -12.22 -2.85
CA ILE A 136 19.07 -12.93 -2.31
C ILE A 136 18.05 -12.02 -1.58
N THR A 137 18.50 -10.85 -1.11
CA THR A 137 17.65 -9.88 -0.41
C THR A 137 17.04 -8.82 -1.32
N ARG A 138 17.33 -8.87 -2.63
CA ARG A 138 16.84 -7.86 -3.58
C ARG A 138 15.66 -8.37 -4.39
N TRP A 139 14.77 -7.44 -4.72
CA TRP A 139 13.61 -7.74 -5.55
C TRP A 139 14.02 -8.38 -6.88
N THR A 140 13.26 -9.38 -7.27
CA THR A 140 13.47 -10.13 -8.51
C THR A 140 12.17 -10.07 -9.33
N PRO A 141 12.20 -9.66 -10.61
CA PRO A 141 11.03 -9.81 -11.47
C PRO A 141 10.73 -11.30 -11.65
N GLU A 142 9.55 -11.72 -11.21
CA GLU A 142 9.10 -13.09 -11.39
C GLU A 142 8.43 -13.26 -12.75
N SER A 143 8.41 -14.49 -13.25
CA SER A 143 7.62 -14.84 -14.43
C SER A 143 6.14 -14.90 -14.07
N VAL A 144 5.29 -14.60 -15.06
CA VAL A 144 3.83 -14.67 -14.90
C VAL A 144 3.26 -15.61 -15.97
N PRO A 145 2.77 -16.79 -15.58
CA PRO A 145 2.77 -17.40 -14.24
C PRO A 145 4.18 -17.70 -13.71
N ILE A 146 4.30 -17.95 -12.40
CA ILE A 146 5.60 -18.03 -11.69
C ILE A 146 6.52 -19.15 -12.21
N ASP A 147 5.98 -20.25 -12.73
CA ASP A 147 6.76 -21.33 -13.32
C ASP A 147 6.82 -21.13 -14.84
N PRO A 148 7.89 -20.48 -15.34
CA PRO A 148 7.94 -20.05 -16.72
C PRO A 148 8.14 -21.23 -17.67
N GLU A 149 7.26 -21.35 -18.65
CA GLU A 149 7.65 -21.95 -19.93
C GLU A 149 8.57 -20.97 -20.68
N ASP A 150 9.40 -21.47 -21.58
CA ASP A 150 10.27 -20.63 -22.41
C ASP A 150 9.50 -19.45 -23.03
N GLY A 151 9.83 -18.23 -22.62
CA GLY A 151 9.23 -17.01 -23.15
C GLY A 151 8.01 -16.48 -22.37
N ALA A 152 7.76 -16.96 -21.17
CA ALA A 152 6.77 -16.32 -20.28
C ALA A 152 7.17 -14.85 -19.99
N PRO A 153 6.21 -13.92 -19.89
CA PRO A 153 6.52 -12.54 -19.55
C PRO A 153 7.04 -12.44 -18.12
N GLU A 154 8.07 -11.64 -17.93
CA GLU A 154 8.59 -11.28 -16.61
C GLU A 154 7.97 -9.95 -16.15
N GLN A 155 7.83 -9.79 -14.84
CA GLN A 155 7.34 -8.56 -14.23
C GLN A 155 8.28 -7.38 -14.52
N SER A 156 7.70 -6.17 -14.56
CA SER A 156 8.46 -4.92 -14.53
C SER A 156 8.09 -4.15 -13.28
N PHE A 157 9.07 -3.53 -12.61
CA PHE A 157 8.79 -2.74 -11.40
C PHE A 157 7.81 -1.61 -11.72
N LEU A 158 6.71 -1.57 -10.99
CA LEU A 158 5.64 -0.60 -11.21
C LEU A 158 6.05 0.77 -10.66
N THR A 159 6.12 1.78 -11.53
CA THR A 159 6.33 3.20 -11.20
C THR A 159 7.42 3.47 -10.13
N PRO A 160 8.69 3.09 -10.37
CA PRO A 160 9.74 3.24 -9.35
C PRO A 160 10.01 4.70 -8.94
N HIS A 161 9.60 5.68 -9.75
CA HIS A 161 9.70 7.10 -9.44
C HIS A 161 8.60 7.62 -8.49
N TRP A 162 7.61 6.78 -8.12
CA TRP A 162 6.47 7.27 -7.35
C TRP A 162 6.85 7.82 -5.97
N GLY A 163 7.93 7.32 -5.37
CA GLY A 163 8.52 7.86 -4.15
C GLY A 163 9.05 9.30 -4.28
N GLU A 164 9.27 9.81 -5.49
CA GLU A 164 9.74 11.17 -5.76
C GLU A 164 8.58 12.17 -5.97
N VAL A 165 7.33 11.71 -6.02
CA VAL A 165 6.15 12.55 -6.25
C VAL A 165 5.92 13.49 -5.07
N ALA A 166 5.59 14.77 -5.37
CA ALA A 166 5.28 15.75 -4.32
C ALA A 166 4.00 15.34 -3.58
N GLY A 167 4.12 15.09 -2.27
CA GLY A 167 3.00 14.78 -1.39
C GLY A 167 2.19 16.01 -1.00
N PHE A 168 1.15 15.79 -0.19
CA PHE A 168 0.33 16.86 0.39
C PHE A 168 0.92 17.40 1.69
N ALA A 169 1.25 16.50 2.64
CA ALA A 169 1.80 16.85 3.96
C ALA A 169 3.15 16.19 4.25
N LEU A 170 3.84 15.69 3.21
CA LEU A 170 5.12 15.01 3.36
C LEU A 170 6.28 16.00 3.45
N ASP A 171 7.10 15.87 4.47
CA ASP A 171 8.39 16.55 4.60
C ASP A 171 9.44 15.87 3.69
N ARG A 172 10.20 16.66 2.94
CA ARG A 172 11.13 16.20 1.89
C ARG A 172 12.60 16.49 2.21
N GLU A 173 12.96 16.68 3.48
CA GLU A 173 14.35 17.01 3.86
C GLU A 173 15.34 15.83 3.79
N GLY A 174 14.91 14.62 3.43
CA GLY A 174 15.78 13.45 3.28
C GLY A 174 15.03 12.19 2.85
N PRO A 175 15.73 11.19 2.29
CA PRO A 175 15.13 9.90 1.97
C PRO A 175 14.68 9.20 3.25
N LEU A 176 13.56 8.45 3.17
CA LEU A 176 12.98 7.68 4.27
C LEU A 176 12.59 8.48 5.52
N LEU A 177 12.61 9.82 5.45
CA LEU A 177 12.36 10.69 6.62
C LEU A 177 11.01 10.39 7.29
N GLN A 178 9.98 10.09 6.50
CA GLN A 178 8.66 9.78 7.05
C GLN A 178 8.67 8.46 7.84
N LEU A 179 9.35 7.44 7.32
CA LEU A 179 9.49 6.15 8.00
C LEU A 179 10.31 6.31 9.28
N GLU A 180 11.45 7.00 9.24
CA GLU A 180 12.27 7.28 10.43
C GLU A 180 11.47 8.02 11.50
N LYS A 181 10.76 9.10 11.14
CA LYS A 181 9.91 9.86 12.06
C LYS A 181 8.77 9.01 12.63
N ALA A 182 8.13 8.17 11.81
CA ALA A 182 7.08 7.26 12.28
C ALA A 182 7.61 6.29 13.34
N LEU A 183 8.77 5.68 13.08
CA LEU A 183 9.38 4.71 14.01
C LEU A 183 9.92 5.35 15.29
N GLU A 184 10.26 6.65 15.27
CA GLU A 184 10.68 7.41 16.43
C GLU A 184 9.51 8.02 17.23
N ASP A 185 8.31 8.09 16.64
CA ASP A 185 7.14 8.72 17.29
C ASP A 185 6.65 7.90 18.49
N PRO A 186 6.58 8.48 19.72
CA PRO A 186 6.17 7.73 20.91
C PRO A 186 4.72 7.22 20.86
N ALA A 187 3.82 7.87 20.14
CA ALA A 187 2.43 7.42 20.01
C ALA A 187 2.33 6.21 19.08
N ILE A 188 3.09 6.23 17.99
CA ILE A 188 3.23 5.09 17.07
C ILE A 188 3.86 3.89 17.79
N GLN A 189 4.96 4.12 18.53
CA GLN A 189 5.60 3.07 19.33
C GLN A 189 4.68 2.47 20.39
N ALA A 190 3.86 3.31 21.05
CA ALA A 190 2.89 2.82 22.03
C ALA A 190 1.79 1.95 21.40
N LYS A 191 1.46 2.18 20.14
CA LYS A 191 0.41 1.46 19.41
C LYS A 191 0.90 0.15 18.78
N TYR A 192 2.07 0.17 18.16
CA TYR A 192 2.58 -0.96 17.36
C TYR A 192 3.71 -1.76 18.04
N GLY A 193 4.11 -1.40 19.25
CA GLY A 193 5.19 -2.04 20.00
C GLY A 193 6.48 -1.23 20.02
N THR A 194 7.49 -1.71 20.77
CA THR A 194 8.74 -1.00 20.94
C THR A 194 9.62 -1.07 19.70
N VAL A 195 10.43 -0.02 19.49
CA VAL A 195 11.38 0.14 18.37
C VAL A 195 12.35 -1.04 18.19
N SER A 196 12.57 -1.87 19.20
CA SER A 196 13.35 -3.11 19.07
C SER A 196 12.69 -4.16 18.15
N ASP A 197 11.39 -3.96 17.86
CA ASP A 197 10.60 -4.83 17.00
C ASP A 197 10.33 -4.17 15.63
N LEU A 198 10.68 -2.89 15.47
CA LEU A 198 10.49 -2.07 14.27
C LEU A 198 11.85 -1.53 13.83
N ASP A 199 12.70 -2.38 13.28
CA ASP A 199 13.91 -1.91 12.63
C ASP A 199 13.56 -1.09 11.38
N ALA A 200 14.22 0.06 11.20
CA ALA A 200 13.99 0.95 10.06
C ALA A 200 14.46 0.36 8.71
N ALA A 201 14.99 -0.85 8.71
CA ALA A 201 15.51 -1.52 7.53
C ALA A 201 15.14 -3.01 7.57
N PRO A 202 14.79 -3.59 6.41
CA PRO A 202 14.44 -5.00 6.33
C PRO A 202 15.65 -5.91 6.61
N GLU A 203 15.38 -7.14 7.06
CA GLU A 203 16.37 -8.10 7.52
C GLU A 203 17.44 -8.45 6.47
N PRO A 204 18.74 -8.25 6.76
CA PRO A 204 19.82 -8.66 5.88
C PRO A 204 20.03 -10.18 5.91
N PHE A 205 20.51 -10.76 4.81
CA PHE A 205 20.85 -12.20 4.77
C PHE A 205 22.04 -12.58 5.65
N PHE A 206 23.02 -11.68 5.78
CA PHE A 206 24.21 -11.91 6.59
C PHE A 206 24.11 -11.23 7.95
N THR A 207 24.64 -11.86 8.99
CA THR A 207 24.84 -11.18 10.28
C THR A 207 25.79 -9.98 10.12
N ASP A 208 25.76 -9.02 11.04
CA ASP A 208 26.61 -7.82 11.02
C ASP A 208 28.11 -8.16 10.89
N ALA A 209 28.54 -9.23 11.55
CA ALA A 209 29.93 -9.69 11.51
C ALA A 209 30.37 -10.16 10.09
N PHE A 210 29.41 -10.46 9.23
CA PHE A 210 29.61 -10.92 7.86
C PHE A 210 29.00 -9.98 6.80
N ALA A 211 28.62 -8.78 7.20
CA ALA A 211 28.16 -7.76 6.27
C ALA A 211 29.14 -7.55 5.11
N GLY A 212 28.62 -7.42 3.89
CA GLY A 212 29.44 -7.30 2.68
C GLY A 212 29.96 -8.63 2.11
N SER A 213 29.69 -9.79 2.74
CA SER A 213 29.93 -11.10 2.13
C SER A 213 29.00 -11.30 0.92
N THR A 214 29.37 -12.24 0.05
CA THR A 214 28.60 -12.56 -1.16
C THR A 214 28.11 -14.00 -1.13
N LEU A 215 26.94 -14.23 -1.70
CA LEU A 215 26.33 -15.54 -1.88
C LEU A 215 26.22 -15.85 -3.37
N ASP A 216 26.72 -16.99 -3.79
CA ASP A 216 26.40 -17.60 -5.07
C ASP A 216 25.34 -18.68 -4.82
N VAL A 217 24.09 -18.39 -5.18
CA VAL A 217 22.95 -19.30 -4.97
C VAL A 217 23.16 -20.59 -5.77
N ALA A 218 23.56 -20.49 -7.03
CA ALA A 218 23.73 -21.64 -7.91
C ALA A 218 24.89 -22.56 -7.48
N ALA A 219 25.99 -21.98 -6.98
CA ALA A 219 27.11 -22.74 -6.45
C ALA A 219 26.94 -23.14 -4.98
N LYS A 220 25.89 -22.66 -4.31
CA LYS A 220 25.63 -22.83 -2.87
C LYS A 220 26.87 -22.47 -2.02
N THR A 221 27.47 -21.30 -2.30
CA THR A 221 28.74 -20.90 -1.69
C THR A 221 28.67 -19.46 -1.20
N ILE A 222 29.14 -19.23 0.03
CA ILE A 222 29.32 -17.90 0.62
C ILE A 222 30.81 -17.56 0.57
N THR A 223 31.15 -16.37 0.03
CA THR A 223 32.50 -15.83 0.10
C THR A 223 32.56 -14.71 1.13
N THR A 224 33.37 -14.87 2.18
CA THR A 224 33.45 -13.93 3.31
C THR A 224 34.14 -12.62 2.94
N ALA A 225 33.55 -11.47 3.33
CA ALA A 225 34.14 -10.15 3.06
C ALA A 225 35.32 -9.81 3.98
N ALA A 226 35.29 -10.32 5.23
CA ALA A 226 36.29 -9.99 6.25
C ALA A 226 36.87 -11.23 6.92
N ALA A 227 38.03 -11.09 7.55
CA ALA A 227 38.61 -12.13 8.39
C ALA A 227 37.76 -12.33 9.64
N SER A 228 37.43 -13.57 9.97
CA SER A 228 36.57 -13.97 11.06
C SER A 228 36.97 -15.32 11.68
N ALA A 229 36.17 -15.83 12.61
CA ALA A 229 36.40 -17.13 13.22
C ALA A 229 36.36 -18.31 12.21
N VAL A 230 35.67 -18.11 11.07
CA VAL A 230 35.56 -19.14 10.01
C VAL A 230 36.69 -19.10 8.98
N GLY A 231 37.54 -18.07 9.02
CA GLY A 231 38.70 -17.96 8.14
C GLY A 231 39.07 -16.51 7.79
N PRO A 232 40.14 -16.31 6.95
CA PRO A 232 40.50 -15.01 6.43
C PRO A 232 39.44 -14.48 5.46
N ALA A 233 39.49 -13.18 5.13
CA ALA A 233 38.68 -12.60 4.06
C ALA A 233 38.86 -13.38 2.75
N GLY A 234 37.78 -13.57 2.00
CA GLY A 234 37.78 -14.38 0.76
C GLY A 234 37.74 -15.90 1.01
N THR A 235 37.37 -16.35 2.21
CA THR A 235 37.12 -17.77 2.47
C THR A 235 35.80 -18.18 1.86
N ASP A 236 35.80 -19.24 1.06
CA ASP A 236 34.60 -19.85 0.51
C ASP A 236 34.05 -20.89 1.50
N LEU A 237 32.79 -20.74 1.86
CA LEU A 237 32.06 -21.61 2.79
C LEU A 237 30.89 -22.26 2.03
N PRO A 238 30.76 -23.59 2.05
CA PRO A 238 29.52 -24.22 1.58
C PRO A 238 28.33 -23.74 2.42
N VAL A 239 27.22 -23.39 1.78
CA VAL A 239 25.99 -23.03 2.49
C VAL A 239 25.48 -24.23 3.26
N SER A 240 25.12 -24.03 4.53
CA SER A 240 24.52 -25.06 5.38
C SER A 240 23.76 -24.43 6.54
N LYS A 241 22.82 -25.18 7.14
CA LYS A 241 22.10 -24.76 8.36
C LYS A 241 23.02 -24.46 9.54
N ASP A 242 24.21 -25.07 9.60
CA ASP A 242 25.20 -24.82 10.67
C ASP A 242 25.74 -23.37 10.67
N LEU A 243 25.57 -22.65 9.58
CA LEU A 243 25.98 -21.24 9.46
C LEU A 243 24.93 -20.26 9.99
N ILE A 244 23.70 -20.70 10.24
CA ILE A 244 22.62 -19.86 10.78
C ILE A 244 22.99 -19.44 12.21
N GLY A 245 22.84 -18.15 12.50
CA GLY A 245 23.22 -17.53 13.78
C GLY A 245 24.70 -17.19 13.90
N THR A 246 25.54 -17.55 12.91
CA THR A 246 26.96 -17.16 12.86
C THR A 246 27.29 -16.32 11.63
N VAL A 247 27.02 -16.84 10.46
CA VAL A 247 27.25 -16.17 9.16
C VAL A 247 25.93 -15.68 8.56
N ILE A 248 24.92 -16.54 8.58
CA ILE A 248 23.58 -16.27 8.04
C ILE A 248 22.72 -15.70 9.17
N ASN A 249 22.03 -14.60 8.88
CA ASN A 249 21.12 -13.98 9.84
C ASN A 249 19.91 -14.91 10.11
N PRO A 250 19.66 -15.30 11.37
CA PRO A 250 18.52 -16.16 11.71
C PRO A 250 17.18 -15.46 11.47
N ASP A 251 17.10 -14.13 11.59
CA ASP A 251 15.86 -13.38 11.44
C ASP A 251 15.40 -13.37 9.98
N PHE A 252 16.35 -13.31 9.01
CA PHE A 252 16.02 -13.49 7.59
C PHE A 252 15.41 -14.88 7.29
N ILE A 253 15.86 -15.92 7.98
CA ILE A 253 15.29 -17.28 7.86
C ILE A 253 13.90 -17.33 8.50
N THR A 254 13.79 -16.83 9.73
CA THR A 254 12.57 -16.87 10.54
C THR A 254 11.41 -16.13 9.87
N GLN A 255 11.63 -14.98 9.26
CA GLN A 255 10.56 -14.24 8.56
C GLN A 255 9.95 -15.06 7.40
N ALA A 256 10.77 -15.82 6.66
CA ALA A 256 10.28 -16.70 5.60
C ALA A 256 9.50 -17.90 6.16
N GLU A 257 9.96 -18.48 7.29
CA GLU A 257 9.25 -19.57 7.96
C GLU A 257 7.90 -19.09 8.52
N ILE A 258 7.79 -17.86 9.04
CA ILE A 258 6.52 -17.28 9.51
C ILE A 258 5.51 -17.15 8.36
N VAL A 259 5.92 -16.75 7.16
CA VAL A 259 5.02 -16.72 5.99
C VAL A 259 4.48 -18.12 5.66
N LEU A 260 5.32 -19.15 5.75
CA LEU A 260 4.89 -20.54 5.58
C LEU A 260 3.90 -20.99 6.68
N GLU A 261 4.06 -20.52 7.92
CA GLU A 261 3.12 -20.77 9.01
C GLU A 261 1.75 -20.13 8.74
N TYR A 262 1.72 -18.88 8.23
CA TYR A 262 0.47 -18.24 7.77
C TYR A 262 -0.19 -19.03 6.64
N SER A 263 0.57 -19.40 5.61
CA SER A 263 0.09 -20.26 4.53
C SER A 263 -0.50 -21.57 5.06
N ALA A 264 0.23 -22.29 5.89
CA ALA A 264 -0.23 -23.56 6.46
C ALA A 264 -1.52 -23.42 7.27
N SER A 265 -1.74 -22.29 7.93
CA SER A 265 -2.92 -22.02 8.75
C SER A 265 -4.22 -21.90 7.95
N LEU A 266 -4.14 -21.66 6.65
CA LEU A 266 -5.31 -21.56 5.76
C LEU A 266 -6.05 -22.91 5.66
N GLY A 267 -5.35 -24.02 5.65
CA GLY A 267 -5.94 -25.36 5.61
C GLY A 267 -5.92 -26.14 6.94
N ASP A 268 -5.20 -25.64 7.93
CA ASP A 268 -5.09 -26.27 9.27
C ASP A 268 -5.17 -25.24 10.41
N PRO A 269 -6.31 -24.51 10.52
CA PRO A 269 -6.43 -23.43 11.49
C PRO A 269 -6.38 -23.88 12.94
N LEU A 270 -6.76 -25.13 13.24
CA LEU A 270 -6.75 -25.67 14.58
C LEU A 270 -5.34 -25.97 15.12
N ASN A 271 -4.38 -26.16 14.24
CA ASN A 271 -2.98 -26.39 14.56
C ASN A 271 -2.09 -25.24 14.04
N ALA A 272 -2.65 -24.03 13.89
CA ALA A 272 -1.89 -22.85 13.51
C ALA A 272 -0.78 -22.57 14.54
N SER A 273 0.36 -22.12 14.04
CA SER A 273 1.48 -21.69 14.88
C SER A 273 1.06 -20.53 15.80
N PRO A 274 1.64 -20.40 17.00
CA PRO A 274 1.45 -19.23 17.86
C PRO A 274 1.86 -17.89 17.20
N ASN A 275 2.68 -17.93 16.16
CA ASN A 275 3.08 -16.74 15.38
C ASN A 275 1.96 -16.26 14.47
N VAL A 276 1.03 -17.13 14.08
CA VAL A 276 -0.10 -16.77 13.21
C VAL A 276 -1.13 -15.98 14.00
N ARG A 277 -1.38 -14.76 13.58
CA ARG A 277 -2.42 -13.90 14.17
C ARG A 277 -3.78 -14.31 13.61
N ALA A 278 -4.78 -14.35 14.44
CA ALA A 278 -6.15 -14.69 14.02
C ALA A 278 -6.76 -13.56 13.14
N PRO A 279 -7.75 -13.86 12.31
CA PRO A 279 -8.33 -15.17 12.04
C PRO A 279 -7.62 -15.94 10.92
N SER A 280 -7.51 -17.27 11.04
CA SER A 280 -6.96 -18.19 10.03
C SER A 280 -8.07 -19.04 9.37
N GLY A 281 -7.73 -20.01 8.54
CA GLY A 281 -8.71 -20.82 7.80
C GLY A 281 -9.48 -19.99 6.77
N ASP A 282 -10.78 -20.24 6.64
CA ASP A 282 -11.64 -19.55 5.65
C ASP A 282 -11.64 -18.04 5.80
N ALA A 283 -11.58 -17.53 7.02
CA ALA A 283 -11.48 -16.09 7.24
C ALA A 283 -10.14 -15.49 6.74
N GLY A 284 -9.03 -16.23 6.87
CA GLY A 284 -7.74 -15.85 6.28
C GLY A 284 -7.77 -15.88 4.75
N LYS A 285 -8.38 -16.91 4.16
CA LYS A 285 -8.56 -17.03 2.70
C LYS A 285 -9.40 -15.89 2.13
N ILE A 286 -10.56 -15.63 2.74
CA ILE A 286 -11.45 -14.54 2.36
C ILE A 286 -10.75 -13.18 2.50
N SER A 287 -10.02 -12.97 3.60
CA SER A 287 -9.28 -11.74 3.82
C SER A 287 -8.25 -11.52 2.71
N SER A 288 -7.53 -12.57 2.28
CA SER A 288 -6.55 -12.49 1.19
C SER A 288 -7.20 -12.05 -0.13
N GLU A 289 -8.39 -12.60 -0.47
CA GLU A 289 -9.12 -12.23 -1.69
C GLU A 289 -9.79 -10.86 -1.56
N PHE A 290 -10.42 -10.56 -0.42
CA PHE A 290 -11.14 -9.29 -0.23
C PHE A 290 -10.24 -8.06 -0.40
N TYR A 291 -9.00 -8.17 0.04
CA TYR A 291 -7.99 -7.13 -0.12
C TYR A 291 -7.06 -7.36 -1.33
N GLU A 292 -7.44 -8.22 -2.28
CA GLU A 292 -6.72 -8.33 -3.55
C GLU A 292 -6.95 -7.10 -4.43
N ASP A 293 -5.90 -6.67 -5.14
CA ASP A 293 -5.96 -5.56 -6.10
C ASP A 293 -6.51 -6.05 -7.46
N ALA A 294 -7.66 -6.73 -7.45
CA ALA A 294 -8.28 -7.27 -8.65
C ALA A 294 -8.82 -6.17 -9.56
N VAL A 295 -8.91 -6.47 -10.86
CA VAL A 295 -9.50 -5.56 -11.84
C VAL A 295 -10.95 -5.22 -11.47
N GLY A 296 -11.23 -3.93 -11.32
CA GLY A 296 -12.56 -3.43 -10.94
C GLY A 296 -12.77 -3.18 -9.45
N THR A 297 -11.75 -3.43 -8.63
CA THR A 297 -11.73 -3.00 -7.21
C THR A 297 -11.23 -1.56 -7.08
N GLY A 298 -11.47 -0.95 -5.91
CA GLY A 298 -10.98 0.39 -5.61
C GLY A 298 -9.50 0.44 -5.21
N PHE A 299 -8.83 -0.71 -5.10
CA PHE A 299 -7.53 -0.84 -4.44
C PHE A 299 -7.58 -0.28 -3.01
N PRO A 300 -6.53 -0.37 -2.18
CA PRO A 300 -6.59 0.15 -0.81
C PRO A 300 -7.01 1.63 -0.70
N PRO A 301 -6.49 2.56 -1.54
CA PRO A 301 -6.94 3.95 -1.49
C PRO A 301 -8.44 4.11 -1.72
N GLY A 302 -9.02 3.45 -2.74
CA GLY A 302 -10.45 3.51 -3.03
C GLY A 302 -11.30 2.85 -1.94
N THR A 303 -10.82 1.78 -1.31
CA THR A 303 -11.50 1.15 -0.16
C THR A 303 -11.65 2.14 0.99
N TRP A 304 -10.61 2.91 1.31
CA TRP A 304 -10.68 3.91 2.38
C TRP A 304 -11.53 5.12 2.02
N MET A 305 -11.62 5.47 0.73
CA MET A 305 -12.61 6.46 0.26
C MET A 305 -14.04 5.95 0.44
N THR A 306 -14.30 4.66 0.17
CA THR A 306 -15.62 4.03 0.43
C THR A 306 -15.93 3.97 1.93
N ASN A 307 -14.93 3.72 2.78
CA ASN A 307 -15.11 3.80 4.24
C ASN A 307 -15.44 5.24 4.68
N ALA A 308 -14.85 6.26 4.05
CA ALA A 308 -15.22 7.66 4.30
C ALA A 308 -16.67 7.96 3.88
N GLU A 309 -17.14 7.42 2.73
CA GLU A 309 -18.55 7.53 2.33
C GLU A 309 -19.49 6.86 3.36
N TYR A 310 -19.11 5.69 3.88
CA TYR A 310 -19.87 5.03 4.94
C TYR A 310 -19.93 5.88 6.20
N VAL A 311 -18.82 6.48 6.64
CA VAL A 311 -18.77 7.38 7.80
C VAL A 311 -19.66 8.62 7.58
N SER A 312 -19.57 9.25 6.39
CA SER A 312 -20.41 10.37 6.04
C SER A 312 -21.92 10.03 6.19
N ALA A 313 -22.32 8.88 5.64
CA ALA A 313 -23.70 8.42 5.73
C ALA A 313 -24.11 8.04 7.16
N ARG A 314 -23.24 7.34 7.91
CA ARG A 314 -23.46 6.91 9.31
C ARG A 314 -23.71 8.10 10.22
N ASP A 315 -22.87 9.13 10.09
CA ASP A 315 -22.85 10.29 10.99
C ASP A 315 -23.70 11.46 10.46
N ALA A 316 -24.32 11.30 9.27
CA ALA A 316 -25.15 12.30 8.60
C ALA A 316 -24.43 13.67 8.49
N LEU A 317 -23.22 13.64 7.94
CA LEU A 317 -22.33 14.79 7.84
C LEU A 317 -22.94 15.91 6.99
N THR A 318 -22.57 17.14 7.30
CA THR A 318 -22.87 18.30 6.46
C THR A 318 -21.94 18.35 5.25
N GLN A 319 -22.25 19.20 4.26
CA GLN A 319 -21.38 19.42 3.11
C GLN A 319 -19.97 19.87 3.53
N ASP A 320 -19.87 20.76 4.51
CA ASP A 320 -18.60 21.27 5.01
C ASP A 320 -17.77 20.16 5.69
N ASP A 321 -18.44 19.32 6.51
CA ASP A 321 -17.78 18.17 7.13
C ASP A 321 -17.30 17.17 6.07
N GLU A 322 -18.09 16.89 5.03
CA GLU A 322 -17.72 16.00 3.92
C GLU A 322 -16.50 16.53 3.15
N VAL A 323 -16.42 17.83 2.91
CA VAL A 323 -15.30 18.45 2.22
C VAL A 323 -14.01 18.22 2.99
N LEU A 324 -13.99 18.44 4.31
CA LEU A 324 -12.83 18.17 5.15
C LEU A 324 -12.49 16.67 5.19
N LEU A 325 -13.52 15.82 5.38
CA LEU A 325 -13.35 14.37 5.46
C LEU A 325 -12.62 13.80 4.22
N PHE A 326 -13.17 14.11 3.04
CA PHE A 326 -12.64 13.57 1.78
C PHE A 326 -11.31 14.20 1.38
N LEU A 327 -11.06 15.47 1.75
CA LEU A 327 -9.75 16.08 1.60
C LEU A 327 -8.71 15.33 2.44
N ALA A 328 -9.01 15.10 3.72
CA ALA A 328 -8.09 14.46 4.65
C ALA A 328 -7.80 13.01 4.27
N VAL A 329 -8.84 12.18 4.07
CA VAL A 329 -8.66 10.75 3.74
C VAL A 329 -8.00 10.59 2.37
N GLY A 330 -8.41 11.36 1.35
CA GLY A 330 -7.82 11.27 0.01
C GLY A 330 -6.34 11.61 0.00
N ASN A 331 -5.93 12.67 0.71
CA ASN A 331 -4.51 13.03 0.81
C ASN A 331 -3.72 12.11 1.74
N ALA A 332 -4.33 11.57 2.80
CA ALA A 332 -3.68 10.59 3.67
C ALA A 332 -3.26 9.32 2.90
N VAL A 333 -4.16 8.75 2.11
CA VAL A 333 -3.83 7.58 1.30
C VAL A 333 -2.88 7.91 0.15
N PHE A 334 -2.96 9.11 -0.42
CA PHE A 334 -2.02 9.56 -1.45
C PHE A 334 -0.59 9.66 -0.89
N ASP A 335 -0.42 10.36 0.23
CA ASP A 335 0.87 10.53 0.89
C ASP A 335 1.45 9.19 1.37
N ALA A 336 0.61 8.28 1.88
CA ALA A 336 1.05 6.94 2.25
C ALA A 336 1.62 6.16 1.05
N GLY A 337 1.03 6.32 -0.14
CA GLY A 337 1.55 5.73 -1.37
C GLY A 337 2.93 6.26 -1.73
N VAL A 338 3.12 7.57 -1.68
CA VAL A 338 4.40 8.21 -1.96
C VAL A 338 5.48 7.75 -0.97
N ALA A 339 5.20 7.82 0.33
CA ALA A 339 6.16 7.43 1.37
C ALA A 339 6.51 5.92 1.32
N THR A 340 5.53 5.07 1.00
CA THR A 340 5.75 3.63 0.83
C THR A 340 6.63 3.34 -0.39
N TRP A 341 6.40 4.00 -1.53
CA TRP A 341 7.22 3.80 -2.74
C TRP A 341 8.65 4.30 -2.56
N GLU A 342 8.87 5.34 -1.77
CA GLU A 342 10.22 5.75 -1.37
C GLU A 342 10.95 4.61 -0.65
N ALA A 343 10.33 3.96 0.33
CA ALA A 343 10.91 2.80 1.01
C ALA A 343 11.11 1.61 0.07
N LYS A 344 10.16 1.34 -0.83
CA LYS A 344 10.26 0.23 -1.79
C LYS A 344 11.43 0.37 -2.74
N THR A 345 11.67 1.56 -3.25
CA THR A 345 12.79 1.81 -4.19
C THR A 345 14.13 1.88 -3.48
N GLU A 346 14.20 2.43 -2.26
CA GLU A 346 15.44 2.51 -1.49
C GLU A 346 15.93 1.14 -1.06
N TYR A 347 15.05 0.31 -0.48
CA TYR A 347 15.45 -1.01 0.02
C TYR A 347 15.45 -2.08 -1.07
N ASP A 348 14.62 -1.95 -2.11
CA ASP A 348 14.50 -2.92 -3.21
C ASP A 348 14.41 -4.37 -2.69
N TYR A 349 13.58 -4.60 -1.65
CA TYR A 349 13.63 -5.82 -0.86
C TYR A 349 12.88 -6.98 -1.50
N VAL A 350 13.41 -8.19 -1.27
CA VAL A 350 12.91 -9.45 -1.83
C VAL A 350 11.47 -9.77 -1.37
N ARG A 351 10.65 -10.35 -2.24
CA ARG A 351 9.33 -10.89 -1.91
C ARG A 351 9.41 -12.29 -1.28
N PRO A 352 8.46 -12.68 -0.41
CA PRO A 352 8.44 -13.99 0.22
C PRO A 352 8.55 -15.15 -0.76
N VAL A 353 7.86 -15.09 -1.90
CA VAL A 353 7.90 -16.16 -2.90
C VAL A 353 9.32 -16.43 -3.38
N ARG A 354 10.11 -15.39 -3.67
CA ARG A 354 11.51 -15.56 -4.09
C ARG A 354 12.39 -16.02 -2.94
N ALA A 355 12.26 -15.41 -1.76
CA ALA A 355 13.04 -15.78 -0.58
C ALA A 355 12.82 -17.24 -0.19
N ILE A 356 11.59 -17.72 -0.14
CA ILE A 356 11.25 -19.10 0.23
C ILE A 356 11.83 -20.08 -0.79
N ARG A 357 11.69 -19.80 -2.10
CA ARG A 357 12.25 -20.64 -3.17
C ARG A 357 13.78 -20.72 -3.09
N ASP A 358 14.45 -19.57 -2.95
CA ASP A 358 15.92 -19.53 -2.85
C ASP A 358 16.44 -20.19 -1.57
N LEU A 359 15.79 -19.95 -0.42
CA LEU A 359 16.16 -20.61 0.84
C LEU A 359 15.96 -22.12 0.80
N SER A 360 14.93 -22.59 0.09
CA SER A 360 14.68 -24.02 -0.14
C SER A 360 15.72 -24.62 -1.07
N GLU A 361 16.09 -23.93 -2.15
CA GLU A 361 17.17 -24.36 -3.05
C GLU A 361 18.51 -24.47 -2.30
N LEU A 362 18.77 -23.55 -1.36
CA LEU A 362 19.94 -23.56 -0.48
C LEU A 362 19.84 -24.56 0.69
N GLU A 363 18.74 -25.27 0.83
CA GLU A 363 18.48 -26.23 1.92
C GLU A 363 18.52 -25.59 3.33
N LEU A 364 18.24 -24.27 3.40
CA LEU A 364 18.25 -23.50 4.66
C LEU A 364 16.92 -23.59 5.43
N ILE A 365 15.79 -23.79 4.73
CA ILE A 365 14.45 -23.99 5.31
C ILE A 365 13.89 -25.35 4.87
N GLY A 366 12.84 -25.81 5.56
CA GLY A 366 12.20 -27.09 5.28
C GLY A 366 13.07 -28.32 5.62
N GLU A 367 12.69 -29.48 5.08
CA GLU A 367 13.40 -30.77 5.25
C GLU A 367 13.36 -31.59 3.97
N PHE A 368 14.27 -32.53 3.81
CA PHE A 368 14.22 -33.45 2.66
C PHE A 368 13.07 -34.44 2.85
N GLY A 369 12.18 -34.50 1.88
CA GLY A 369 10.95 -35.30 1.95
C GLY A 369 10.32 -35.53 0.59
N THR A 370 9.05 -35.94 0.64
CA THR A 370 8.22 -36.15 -0.56
C THR A 370 7.02 -35.21 -0.49
N ASP A 371 6.74 -34.49 -1.56
CA ASP A 371 5.61 -33.59 -1.68
C ASP A 371 4.28 -34.30 -1.93
N TYR A 372 3.18 -33.55 -2.02
CA TYR A 372 1.84 -34.07 -2.28
C TYR A 372 1.66 -34.70 -3.69
N LYS A 373 2.54 -34.37 -4.64
CA LYS A 373 2.57 -34.95 -5.99
C LYS A 373 3.38 -36.25 -6.05
N GLY A 374 4.16 -36.55 -4.99
CA GLY A 374 5.04 -37.72 -4.91
C GLY A 374 6.47 -37.42 -5.38
N GLU A 375 6.88 -36.17 -5.47
CA GLU A 375 8.21 -35.75 -5.86
C GLU A 375 9.12 -35.60 -4.65
N GLU A 376 10.38 -36.02 -4.76
CA GLU A 376 11.38 -35.96 -3.68
C GLU A 376 12.20 -34.67 -3.79
N GLY A 377 12.39 -33.96 -2.67
CA GLY A 377 13.21 -32.74 -2.60
C GLY A 377 13.13 -32.06 -1.26
N GLN A 378 13.55 -30.80 -1.20
CA GLN A 378 13.37 -29.95 -0.03
C GLN A 378 11.91 -29.51 0.06
N VAL A 379 11.18 -30.04 1.05
CA VAL A 379 9.76 -29.75 1.21
C VAL A 379 9.51 -28.80 2.38
N VAL A 380 8.49 -27.95 2.21
CA VAL A 380 7.97 -27.02 3.21
C VAL A 380 6.48 -27.31 3.44
N ARG A 381 5.98 -26.98 4.63
CA ARG A 381 4.56 -27.15 4.95
C ARG A 381 3.79 -25.89 4.56
N ALA A 382 2.80 -26.00 3.67
CA ALA A 382 2.00 -24.89 3.19
C ALA A 382 0.57 -25.33 2.85
N TYR A 383 -0.33 -24.36 2.63
CA TYR A 383 -1.64 -24.61 2.05
C TYR A 383 -1.50 -24.95 0.56
N ILE A 384 -2.30 -25.89 0.10
CA ILE A 384 -2.29 -26.40 -1.26
C ILE A 384 -3.70 -26.20 -1.84
N PRO A 385 -3.93 -25.11 -2.61
CA PRO A 385 -5.27 -24.80 -3.16
C PRO A 385 -5.87 -25.93 -4.00
N GLU A 386 -5.04 -26.67 -4.75
CA GLU A 386 -5.47 -27.76 -5.63
C GLU A 386 -6.15 -28.93 -4.90
N ILE A 387 -5.83 -29.13 -3.62
CA ILE A 387 -6.43 -30.18 -2.81
C ILE A 387 -7.24 -29.62 -1.63
N GLY A 388 -7.20 -28.31 -1.40
CA GLY A 388 -7.91 -27.63 -0.31
C GLY A 388 -7.38 -27.94 1.11
N GLU A 389 -6.15 -28.43 1.23
CA GLU A 389 -5.57 -28.90 2.49
C GLU A 389 -4.14 -28.36 2.69
N THR A 390 -3.68 -28.32 3.93
CA THR A 390 -2.28 -28.07 4.26
C THR A 390 -1.47 -29.35 4.15
N GLY A 391 -0.39 -29.29 3.37
CA GLY A 391 0.47 -30.44 3.12
C GLY A 391 1.93 -30.05 2.88
N TRP A 392 2.69 -30.98 2.34
CA TRP A 392 4.07 -30.78 1.95
C TRP A 392 4.15 -30.41 0.46
N VAL A 393 4.86 -29.34 0.15
CA VAL A 393 5.15 -28.88 -1.21
C VAL A 393 6.67 -28.76 -1.37
N LEU A 394 7.18 -28.93 -2.59
CA LEU A 394 8.58 -28.57 -2.86
C LEU A 394 8.75 -27.07 -2.62
N GLY A 395 9.68 -26.69 -1.74
CA GLY A 395 9.87 -25.29 -1.38
C GLY A 395 10.31 -24.44 -2.57
N THR A 396 10.99 -25.05 -3.54
CA THR A 396 11.38 -24.43 -4.83
C THR A 396 10.19 -24.21 -5.78
N GLU A 397 9.02 -24.85 -5.50
CA GLU A 397 7.77 -24.69 -6.23
C GLU A 397 6.69 -23.98 -5.41
N TRP A 398 7.01 -23.53 -4.18
CA TRP A 398 6.05 -22.83 -3.35
C TRP A 398 5.54 -21.57 -4.06
N ASP A 399 4.23 -21.35 -4.00
CA ASP A 399 3.57 -20.17 -4.53
C ASP A 399 2.72 -19.49 -3.45
N SER A 400 2.49 -18.19 -3.62
CA SER A 400 1.66 -17.41 -2.70
C SER A 400 0.17 -17.73 -2.90
N TYR A 401 -0.63 -17.53 -1.86
CA TYR A 401 -2.09 -17.64 -1.96
C TYR A 401 -2.75 -16.36 -2.48
N GLN A 402 -1.97 -15.29 -2.76
CA GLN A 402 -2.49 -13.99 -3.14
C GLN A 402 -3.37 -14.04 -4.40
N THR A 403 -2.92 -14.75 -5.43
CA THR A 403 -3.64 -14.90 -6.72
C THR A 403 -3.31 -16.28 -7.27
N PRO A 404 -4.03 -17.33 -6.83
CA PRO A 404 -3.71 -18.71 -7.22
C PRO A 404 -3.61 -18.88 -8.74
N GLY A 405 -2.43 -19.30 -9.22
CA GLY A 405 -2.16 -19.52 -10.64
C GLY A 405 -2.01 -18.25 -11.49
N GLY A 406 -1.88 -17.09 -10.87
CA GLY A 406 -1.67 -15.79 -11.51
C GLY A 406 -0.33 -15.16 -11.17
N ASP A 407 -0.37 -13.85 -10.83
CA ASP A 407 0.81 -13.11 -10.36
C ASP A 407 1.25 -13.59 -8.98
N PRO A 408 2.49 -14.09 -8.81
CA PRO A 408 2.94 -14.67 -7.54
C PRO A 408 3.13 -13.63 -6.44
N SER A 409 3.31 -12.38 -6.82
CA SER A 409 3.39 -11.20 -5.94
C SER A 409 3.21 -9.93 -6.76
N PRO A 410 2.85 -8.79 -6.14
CA PRO A 410 2.82 -7.51 -6.84
C PRO A 410 4.18 -7.17 -7.47
N PRO A 411 4.21 -6.50 -8.66
CA PRO A 411 5.43 -6.23 -9.42
C PRO A 411 6.22 -5.03 -8.86
N PHE A 412 6.59 -5.08 -7.59
CA PHE A 412 7.43 -4.10 -6.88
C PHE A 412 7.98 -4.70 -5.58
N ALA A 413 9.02 -4.06 -5.03
CA ALA A 413 9.70 -4.52 -3.81
C ALA A 413 8.75 -4.71 -2.62
N GLU A 414 9.15 -5.58 -1.71
CA GLU A 414 8.33 -5.97 -0.56
C GLU A 414 8.14 -4.83 0.43
N TYR A 415 9.23 -4.24 0.92
CA TYR A 415 9.27 -3.36 2.09
C TYR A 415 9.04 -1.88 1.71
N THR A 416 8.09 -1.17 2.34
CA THR A 416 7.08 -1.60 3.31
C THR A 416 5.81 -2.05 2.60
N SER A 417 4.87 -2.71 3.31
CA SER A 417 3.58 -3.11 2.74
C SER A 417 2.71 -1.91 2.38
N GLY A 418 2.33 -1.82 1.09
CA GLY A 418 1.43 -0.77 0.60
C GLY A 418 0.05 -0.85 1.26
N HIS A 419 -0.57 -2.05 1.32
CA HIS A 419 -1.88 -2.24 1.95
C HIS A 419 -1.88 -1.79 3.40
N SER A 420 -0.83 -2.12 4.15
CA SER A 420 -0.68 -1.72 5.55
C SER A 420 -0.57 -0.21 5.70
N ALA A 421 0.25 0.44 4.85
CA ALA A 421 0.45 1.89 4.91
C ALA A 421 -0.80 2.67 4.47
N PHE A 422 -1.42 2.33 3.34
CA PHE A 422 -2.66 2.97 2.89
C PHE A 422 -3.78 2.82 3.91
N SER A 423 -3.92 1.60 4.47
CA SER A 423 -5.02 1.32 5.40
C SER A 423 -4.82 2.02 6.73
N ALA A 424 -3.60 2.01 7.27
CA ALA A 424 -3.31 2.74 8.50
C ALA A 424 -3.49 4.26 8.33
N ALA A 425 -3.11 4.82 7.17
CA ALA A 425 -3.29 6.24 6.87
C ALA A 425 -4.77 6.63 6.77
N GLY A 426 -5.58 5.86 6.03
CA GLY A 426 -7.01 6.08 5.95
C GLY A 426 -7.70 5.97 7.31
N ALA A 427 -7.34 4.95 8.10
CA ALA A 427 -7.84 4.78 9.46
C ALA A 427 -7.44 5.93 10.39
N ALA A 428 -6.18 6.40 10.30
CA ALA A 428 -5.69 7.53 11.09
C ALA A 428 -6.48 8.81 10.79
N ALA A 429 -6.67 9.13 9.50
CA ALA A 429 -7.45 10.29 9.09
C ALA A 429 -8.91 10.20 9.57
N LEU A 430 -9.55 9.01 9.46
CA LEU A 430 -10.92 8.80 9.94
C LEU A 430 -11.03 8.92 11.47
N ARG A 431 -10.09 8.35 12.22
CA ARG A 431 -10.03 8.50 13.68
C ARG A 431 -9.86 9.96 14.11
N ALA A 432 -8.96 10.67 13.44
CA ALA A 432 -8.71 12.09 13.74
C ALA A 432 -9.95 12.94 13.43
N PHE A 433 -10.60 12.69 12.30
CA PHE A 433 -11.82 13.40 11.90
C PHE A 433 -13.00 13.13 12.86
N THR A 434 -13.28 11.85 13.17
CA THR A 434 -14.41 11.48 14.03
C THR A 434 -14.17 11.71 15.51
N GLY A 435 -12.90 11.84 15.92
CA GLY A 435 -12.49 11.87 17.32
C GLY A 435 -12.68 10.52 18.05
N SER A 436 -12.92 9.43 17.32
CA SER A 436 -13.16 8.07 17.84
C SER A 436 -12.54 7.03 16.89
N ASP A 437 -12.22 5.86 17.42
CA ASP A 437 -11.84 4.68 16.59
C ASP A 437 -13.06 3.83 16.21
N ASP A 438 -14.29 4.19 16.62
CA ASP A 438 -15.51 3.43 16.35
C ASP A 438 -15.84 3.41 14.84
N PHE A 439 -15.85 2.22 14.24
CA PHE A 439 -16.16 2.03 12.82
C PHE A 439 -17.50 1.31 12.61
N GLY A 440 -17.62 0.05 13.04
CA GLY A 440 -18.83 -0.75 12.88
C GLY A 440 -19.07 -1.21 11.44
N GLY A 441 -18.00 -1.38 10.66
CA GLY A 441 -18.07 -1.90 9.30
C GLY A 441 -18.21 -3.42 9.26
N SER A 442 -18.88 -3.96 8.22
CA SER A 442 -18.99 -5.41 8.02
C SER A 442 -19.18 -5.77 6.55
N VAL A 443 -18.71 -6.97 6.17
CA VAL A 443 -18.91 -7.55 4.84
C VAL A 443 -19.38 -8.99 4.99
N PHE A 444 -20.42 -9.37 4.25
CA PHE A 444 -20.98 -10.71 4.24
C PHE A 444 -20.51 -11.50 3.01
N PHE A 445 -20.03 -12.72 3.24
CA PHE A 445 -19.59 -13.66 2.22
C PHE A 445 -20.48 -14.91 2.28
N PRO A 446 -21.28 -15.17 1.23
CA PRO A 446 -22.03 -16.42 1.11
C PRO A 446 -21.10 -17.63 1.01
N GLN A 447 -21.58 -18.80 1.43
CA GLN A 447 -20.90 -20.07 1.21
C GLN A 447 -20.41 -20.24 -0.24
N GLY A 448 -19.14 -20.59 -0.44
CA GLY A 448 -18.53 -20.86 -1.75
C GLY A 448 -18.43 -19.65 -2.68
N SER A 449 -18.48 -18.42 -2.14
CA SER A 449 -18.54 -17.19 -2.95
C SER A 449 -17.20 -16.66 -3.41
N THR A 450 -16.07 -17.17 -2.90
CA THR A 450 -14.74 -16.68 -3.29
C THR A 450 -14.41 -16.99 -4.75
N LEU A 451 -13.63 -16.11 -5.37
CA LEU A 451 -13.14 -16.27 -6.75
C LEU A 451 -11.90 -17.17 -6.81
N PHE A 452 -11.13 -17.21 -5.72
CA PHE A 452 -9.92 -18.04 -5.62
C PHE A 452 -10.29 -19.54 -5.53
N GLU A 453 -11.34 -19.87 -4.78
CA GLU A 453 -11.83 -21.23 -4.57
C GLU A 453 -13.35 -21.30 -4.75
N PRO A 454 -13.86 -21.10 -5.98
CA PRO A 454 -15.30 -20.96 -6.25
C PRO A 454 -16.06 -22.25 -5.90
N GLY A 455 -17.13 -22.10 -5.14
CA GLY A 455 -17.96 -23.22 -4.68
C GLY A 455 -17.39 -23.98 -3.47
N VAL A 456 -16.23 -23.59 -2.96
CA VAL A 456 -15.52 -24.23 -1.83
C VAL A 456 -15.43 -23.28 -0.63
N THR A 457 -14.86 -22.10 -0.82
CA THR A 457 -14.57 -21.15 0.26
C THR A 457 -15.54 -19.97 0.23
N PRO A 458 -16.13 -19.55 1.38
CA PRO A 458 -16.07 -20.22 2.69
C PRO A 458 -16.90 -21.50 2.72
N GLU A 459 -16.60 -22.41 3.64
CA GLU A 459 -17.36 -23.65 3.85
C GLU A 459 -18.81 -23.38 4.31
N ASP A 460 -19.02 -22.33 5.10
CA ASP A 460 -20.31 -21.81 5.55
C ASP A 460 -20.38 -20.28 5.32
N ASP A 461 -21.60 -19.71 5.35
CA ASP A 461 -21.79 -18.26 5.30
C ASP A 461 -20.94 -17.57 6.37
N LEU A 462 -20.15 -16.55 5.99
CA LEU A 462 -19.25 -15.84 6.89
C LEU A 462 -19.48 -14.33 6.81
N THR A 463 -19.46 -13.67 7.98
CA THR A 463 -19.41 -12.20 8.07
C THR A 463 -18.10 -11.79 8.71
N ILE A 464 -17.35 -10.90 8.07
CA ILE A 464 -16.22 -10.21 8.68
C ILE A 464 -16.73 -8.88 9.20
N GLU A 465 -16.43 -8.58 10.47
CA GLU A 465 -16.85 -7.37 11.17
C GLU A 465 -15.63 -6.66 11.74
N TRP A 466 -15.64 -5.33 11.69
CA TRP A 466 -14.62 -4.48 12.30
C TRP A 466 -15.31 -3.48 13.22
N GLU A 467 -15.04 -3.58 14.53
CA GLU A 467 -15.58 -2.62 15.49
C GLU A 467 -14.89 -1.26 15.35
N THR A 468 -13.59 -1.27 14.99
CA THR A 468 -12.76 -0.06 14.91
C THR A 468 -12.13 0.13 13.54
N PHE A 469 -11.76 1.38 13.21
CA PHE A 469 -10.96 1.68 12.02
C PHE A 469 -9.59 1.00 12.09
N THR A 470 -9.00 0.93 13.28
CA THR A 470 -7.74 0.22 13.50
C THR A 470 -7.86 -1.27 13.16
N GLU A 471 -8.91 -1.96 13.59
CA GLU A 471 -9.15 -3.37 13.24
C GLU A 471 -9.29 -3.58 11.72
N ALA A 472 -9.98 -2.69 11.02
CA ALA A 472 -10.11 -2.75 9.57
C ALA A 472 -8.76 -2.57 8.86
N ALA A 473 -7.92 -1.64 9.34
CA ALA A 473 -6.58 -1.42 8.81
C ALA A 473 -5.65 -2.61 9.11
N ASP A 474 -5.73 -3.17 10.32
CA ASP A 474 -4.97 -4.35 10.72
C ASP A 474 -5.36 -5.58 9.90
N ALA A 475 -6.64 -5.75 9.60
CA ALA A 475 -7.11 -6.83 8.73
C ALA A 475 -6.56 -6.72 7.30
N ALA A 476 -6.44 -5.50 6.76
CA ALA A 476 -5.84 -5.27 5.45
C ALA A 476 -4.34 -5.65 5.43
N GLY A 477 -3.59 -5.33 6.49
CA GLY A 477 -2.19 -5.73 6.61
C GLY A 477 -2.03 -7.25 6.76
N LEU A 478 -2.77 -7.86 7.68
CA LEU A 478 -2.76 -9.31 7.91
C LEU A 478 -3.14 -10.11 6.66
N SER A 479 -4.05 -9.60 5.84
CA SER A 479 -4.44 -10.25 4.60
C SER A 479 -3.25 -10.54 3.68
N ARG A 480 -2.22 -9.70 3.72
CA ARG A 480 -1.00 -9.86 2.91
C ARG A 480 -0.09 -10.96 3.42
N LEU A 481 -0.12 -11.22 4.74
CA LEU A 481 0.59 -12.35 5.34
C LEU A 481 -0.09 -13.68 4.99
N PHE A 482 -1.42 -13.75 5.09
CA PHE A 482 -2.20 -14.90 4.62
C PHE A 482 -2.06 -15.11 3.10
N GLY A 483 -2.02 -14.03 2.34
CA GLY A 483 -1.73 -14.06 0.90
C GLY A 483 -0.31 -14.50 0.55
N GLY A 484 0.62 -14.48 1.52
CA GLY A 484 2.00 -14.92 1.32
C GLY A 484 2.88 -13.96 0.53
N ILE A 485 2.56 -12.66 0.49
CA ILE A 485 3.28 -11.67 -0.33
C ILE A 485 4.04 -10.61 0.47
N HIS A 486 3.90 -10.61 1.79
CA HIS A 486 4.63 -9.73 2.70
C HIS A 486 5.21 -10.50 3.88
N PHE A 487 6.31 -10.00 4.44
CA PHE A 487 6.82 -10.38 5.75
C PHE A 487 6.13 -9.55 6.85
N GLU A 488 6.15 -10.04 8.10
CA GLU A 488 5.55 -9.31 9.22
C GLU A 488 6.17 -7.92 9.40
N GLU A 489 7.47 -7.78 9.21
CA GLU A 489 8.16 -6.52 9.33
C GLU A 489 7.67 -5.49 8.30
N GLY A 490 7.52 -5.88 7.04
CA GLY A 490 6.94 -5.01 6.00
C GLY A 490 5.51 -4.58 6.32
N ASP A 491 4.72 -5.46 6.94
CA ASP A 491 3.37 -5.14 7.41
C ASP A 491 3.39 -4.12 8.57
N PHE A 492 4.13 -4.42 9.66
CA PHE A 492 4.12 -3.54 10.83
C PHE A 492 4.70 -2.16 10.57
N ASN A 493 5.83 -2.10 9.87
CA ASN A 493 6.44 -0.84 9.51
C ASN A 493 5.57 -0.05 8.52
N GLY A 494 4.86 -0.75 7.64
CA GLY A 494 3.84 -0.13 6.79
C GLY A 494 2.71 0.51 7.59
N ARG A 495 2.19 -0.19 8.62
CA ARG A 495 1.15 0.37 9.51
C ARG A 495 1.67 1.57 10.29
N ALA A 496 2.87 1.50 10.84
CA ALA A 496 3.50 2.61 11.58
C ALA A 496 3.65 3.84 10.67
N LEU A 497 4.21 3.65 9.48
CA LEU A 497 4.35 4.69 8.47
C LEU A 497 3.01 5.33 8.09
N GLY A 498 2.01 4.49 7.79
CA GLY A 498 0.69 4.95 7.37
C GLY A 498 -0.02 5.75 8.45
N ASP A 499 0.00 5.28 9.70
CA ASP A 499 -0.64 5.97 10.83
C ASP A 499 -0.03 7.36 11.07
N TYR A 500 1.30 7.45 11.00
CA TYR A 500 2.02 8.73 11.11
C TYR A 500 1.65 9.69 9.96
N VAL A 501 1.75 9.22 8.73
CA VAL A 501 1.48 10.02 7.53
C VAL A 501 0.01 10.45 7.47
N GLY A 502 -0.91 9.55 7.79
CA GLY A 502 -2.36 9.84 7.79
C GLY A 502 -2.76 10.87 8.84
N THR A 503 -2.12 10.82 10.03
CA THR A 503 -2.31 11.84 11.06
C THR A 503 -1.83 13.21 10.58
N ASN A 504 -0.65 13.28 9.98
CA ASN A 504 -0.11 14.54 9.45
C ASN A 504 -0.96 15.10 8.31
N ALA A 505 -1.48 14.23 7.43
CA ALA A 505 -2.36 14.67 6.36
C ALA A 505 -3.69 15.23 6.88
N PHE A 506 -4.26 14.62 7.92
CA PHE A 506 -5.45 15.18 8.59
C PHE A 506 -5.15 16.54 9.23
N ASP A 507 -4.06 16.66 9.97
CA ASP A 507 -3.66 17.91 10.63
C ASP A 507 -3.45 19.04 9.62
N ALA A 508 -2.83 18.74 8.48
CA ALA A 508 -2.66 19.66 7.37
C ALA A 508 -4.01 20.08 6.76
N ALA A 509 -4.88 19.11 6.44
CA ALA A 509 -6.20 19.39 5.89
C ALA A 509 -7.04 20.27 6.83
N HIS A 510 -7.02 19.96 8.14
CA HIS A 510 -7.72 20.74 9.16
C HIS A 510 -7.14 22.15 9.30
N ALA A 511 -5.82 22.32 9.18
CA ALA A 511 -5.19 23.64 9.22
C ALA A 511 -5.63 24.52 8.04
N TYR A 512 -5.70 23.96 6.83
CA TYR A 512 -6.26 24.67 5.67
C TYR A 512 -7.72 25.03 5.87
N PHE A 513 -8.53 24.08 6.39
CA PHE A 513 -9.95 24.27 6.65
C PHE A 513 -10.21 25.38 7.67
N ASP A 514 -9.42 25.47 8.73
CA ASP A 514 -9.54 26.48 9.79
C ASP A 514 -8.85 27.81 9.43
N GLY A 515 -8.26 27.96 8.25
CA GLY A 515 -7.56 29.17 7.86
C GLY A 515 -6.25 29.41 8.62
N MET A 516 -5.62 28.35 9.11
CA MET A 516 -4.34 28.42 9.79
C MET A 516 -3.20 28.18 8.80
N ALA A 517 -2.28 29.14 8.68
CA ALA A 517 -1.08 28.94 7.86
C ALA A 517 -0.25 27.78 8.42
N MET A 518 0.13 26.84 7.58
CA MET A 518 1.11 25.81 7.95
C MET A 518 2.49 26.49 8.11
N VAL A 519 3.07 26.40 9.30
CA VAL A 519 4.38 27.00 9.65
C VAL A 519 5.48 26.01 9.31
#